data_620096fca0ec2c34ed3553063fbf2273
#
_entry.id   620096fca0ec2c34ed3553063fbf2273
#
_cell.length_a   1.000
_cell.length_b   1.000
_cell.length_c   1.000
_cell.angle_alpha   90.00
_cell.angle_beta   90.00
_cell.angle_gamma   90.00
#
_symmetry.space_group_name_H-M   'P 1'
#
loop_
_entity.id
_entity.type
_entity.pdbx_description
1 polymer ?
#
loop_
_entity_poly.entity_id
_entity_poly.type
_entity_poly.pdbx_seq_one_letter_code
_entity_poly.pdbx_strand_id
1 'polypeptide(L)'
;MSKIVSVHSFRGGTGKSNTTANVAVTTASQGLRVGIIDTDIQSPGIHVIFGMDQTKIKRTLNDYLWNRCGVEETAYDVTPPEVSKNQGKVFLIPSSMNIGEISRILREGYNVALLNNGFKKLVSSLELDYLFIDTHPGINEETLLSVTISNILLIILRPDRQDFQGTAVTVDVARKLNVAKLLLVVNRVPQKFDINSVRQQVETTYNATVAGVLPNCEEMMELQSSDLFCLRYPDHYISKEIRGIVDHIYEKPKTVGGLKKLFGR
;
A
#
# COMPACT_ATOMS: atom_id res chain seq x y z
N MET A 1 7.79 5.08 16.21
CA MET A 1 8.55 5.28 14.95
C MET A 1 7.61 5.03 13.79
N SER A 2 7.54 5.96 12.85
CA SER A 2 6.76 5.80 11.61
C SER A 2 7.30 4.65 10.77
N LYS A 3 6.41 3.95 10.07
CA LYS A 3 6.79 2.83 9.17
C LYS A 3 6.42 3.15 7.73
N ILE A 4 7.30 2.80 6.81
CA ILE A 4 7.05 2.86 5.37
C ILE A 4 6.70 1.45 4.89
N VAL A 5 5.57 1.33 4.20
CA VAL A 5 5.06 0.09 3.61
C VAL A 5 4.99 0.29 2.11
N SER A 6 5.88 -0.35 1.35
CA SER A 6 5.74 -0.38 -0.10
C SER A 6 4.84 -1.53 -0.52
N VAL A 7 3.85 -1.23 -1.35
CA VAL A 7 2.98 -2.22 -1.98
C VAL A 7 3.39 -2.36 -3.43
N HIS A 8 3.82 -3.55 -3.81
CA HIS A 8 4.42 -3.79 -5.11
C HIS A 8 3.81 -5.01 -5.81
N SER A 9 3.97 -5.08 -7.11
CA SER A 9 3.68 -6.25 -7.93
C SER A 9 4.59 -6.28 -9.15
N PHE A 10 5.02 -7.46 -9.57
CA PHE A 10 5.86 -7.57 -10.77
C PHE A 10 5.10 -7.18 -12.04
N ARG A 11 3.78 -7.41 -12.08
CA ARG A 11 2.93 -7.09 -13.24
C ARG A 11 1.79 -6.15 -12.87
N GLY A 12 1.32 -5.42 -13.87
CA GLY A 12 0.09 -4.64 -13.78
C GLY A 12 -1.17 -5.53 -13.65
N GLY A 13 -2.25 -4.94 -13.13
CA GLY A 13 -3.55 -5.62 -13.04
C GLY A 13 -3.67 -6.67 -11.94
N THR A 14 -2.75 -6.75 -11.00
CA THR A 14 -2.82 -7.65 -9.84
C THR A 14 -3.78 -7.21 -8.76
N GLY A 15 -4.32 -5.97 -8.84
CA GLY A 15 -5.15 -5.37 -7.79
C GLY A 15 -4.36 -4.62 -6.72
N LYS A 16 -3.12 -4.22 -7.03
CA LYS A 16 -2.21 -3.50 -6.13
C LYS A 16 -2.86 -2.28 -5.48
N SER A 17 -3.29 -1.29 -6.27
CA SER A 17 -3.87 -0.03 -5.76
C SER A 17 -5.13 -0.25 -4.92
N ASN A 18 -5.99 -1.20 -5.31
CA ASN A 18 -7.17 -1.58 -4.53
C ASN A 18 -6.79 -2.17 -3.17
N THR A 19 -5.79 -3.08 -3.17
CA THR A 19 -5.26 -3.66 -1.93
C THR A 19 -4.60 -2.59 -1.09
N THR A 20 -3.78 -1.70 -1.68
CA THR A 20 -3.14 -0.57 -0.99
C THR A 20 -4.16 0.31 -0.26
N ALA A 21 -5.21 0.76 -0.98
CA ALA A 21 -6.24 1.64 -0.41
C ALA A 21 -6.97 0.97 0.76
N ASN A 22 -7.42 -0.28 0.58
CA ASN A 22 -8.17 -0.99 1.61
C ASN A 22 -7.32 -1.35 2.84
N VAL A 23 -6.05 -1.77 2.64
CA VAL A 23 -5.12 -2.06 3.74
C VAL A 23 -4.77 -0.78 4.50
N ALA A 24 -4.50 0.33 3.80
CA ALA A 24 -4.16 1.61 4.41
C ALA A 24 -5.32 2.17 5.24
N VAL A 25 -6.55 2.17 4.70
CA VAL A 25 -7.74 2.62 5.43
C VAL A 25 -8.06 1.73 6.64
N THR A 26 -7.92 0.41 6.49
CA THR A 26 -8.09 -0.54 7.61
C THR A 26 -7.02 -0.31 8.69
N THR A 27 -5.79 0.05 8.29
CA THR A 27 -4.73 0.44 9.23
C THR A 27 -5.10 1.73 9.97
N ALA A 28 -5.60 2.75 9.24
CA ALA A 28 -6.04 4.01 9.84
C ALA A 28 -7.22 3.83 10.81
N SER A 29 -8.08 2.83 10.58
CA SER A 29 -9.21 2.50 11.47
C SER A 29 -8.76 2.05 12.87
N GLN A 30 -7.47 1.77 13.08
CA GLN A 30 -6.88 1.52 14.40
C GLN A 30 -6.56 2.82 15.19
N GLY A 31 -7.01 3.98 14.72
CA GLY A 31 -6.71 5.28 15.32
C GLY A 31 -5.38 5.89 14.88
N LEU A 32 -4.84 5.46 13.74
CA LEU A 32 -3.53 5.83 13.24
C LEU A 32 -3.60 6.89 12.14
N ARG A 33 -2.52 7.65 11.98
CA ARG A 33 -2.34 8.63 10.90
C ARG A 33 -1.61 7.95 9.73
N VAL A 34 -2.28 7.79 8.62
CA VAL A 34 -1.81 7.04 7.45
C VAL A 34 -1.72 7.94 6.23
N GLY A 35 -0.55 7.93 5.58
CA GLY A 35 -0.37 8.51 4.25
C GLY A 35 -0.39 7.43 3.18
N ILE A 36 -0.92 7.75 2.02
CA ILE A 36 -0.88 6.92 0.81
C ILE A 36 -0.31 7.79 -0.30
N ILE A 37 0.76 7.34 -0.93
CA ILE A 37 1.36 8.04 -2.07
C ILE A 37 1.31 7.16 -3.32
N ASP A 38 0.75 7.72 -4.39
CA ASP A 38 0.69 7.08 -5.69
C ASP A 38 1.98 7.37 -6.46
N THR A 39 2.87 6.39 -6.55
CA THR A 39 4.09 6.50 -7.35
C THR A 39 3.97 5.77 -8.68
N ASP A 40 2.80 5.25 -9.03
CA ASP A 40 2.50 4.74 -10.37
C ASP A 40 2.22 5.92 -11.32
N ILE A 41 3.24 6.75 -11.56
CA ILE A 41 3.11 8.01 -12.32
C ILE A 41 2.68 7.77 -13.76
N GLN A 42 2.96 6.60 -14.30
CA GLN A 42 2.62 6.25 -15.68
C GLN A 42 1.15 5.85 -15.83
N SER A 43 0.55 5.29 -14.77
CA SER A 43 -0.83 4.80 -14.77
C SER A 43 -1.49 5.04 -13.40
N PRO A 44 -1.58 6.31 -12.96
CA PRO A 44 -2.11 6.63 -11.63
C PRO A 44 -3.59 6.32 -11.55
N GLY A 45 -4.05 5.82 -10.39
CA GLY A 45 -5.45 5.39 -10.28
C GLY A 45 -6.01 5.32 -8.88
N ILE A 46 -5.19 5.32 -7.84
CA ILE A 46 -5.67 5.10 -6.48
C ILE A 46 -6.63 6.21 -6.00
N HIS A 47 -6.52 7.43 -6.52
CA HIS A 47 -7.37 8.56 -6.17
C HIS A 47 -8.86 8.31 -6.47
N VAL A 48 -9.17 7.50 -7.51
CA VAL A 48 -10.54 7.15 -7.87
C VAL A 48 -11.23 6.37 -6.75
N ILE A 49 -10.49 5.47 -6.07
CA ILE A 49 -11.01 4.65 -4.97
C ILE A 49 -11.46 5.54 -3.78
N PHE A 50 -10.86 6.72 -3.63
CA PHE A 50 -11.23 7.71 -2.61
C PHE A 50 -12.26 8.75 -3.11
N GLY A 51 -12.89 8.53 -4.26
CA GLY A 51 -13.88 9.43 -4.83
C GLY A 51 -13.32 10.82 -5.18
N MET A 52 -12.02 10.91 -5.42
CA MET A 52 -11.38 12.14 -5.88
C MET A 52 -11.40 12.19 -7.41
N ASP A 53 -12.04 13.22 -7.96
CA ASP A 53 -11.91 13.55 -9.37
C ASP A 53 -10.79 14.59 -9.60
N GLN A 54 -10.38 14.74 -10.85
CA GLN A 54 -9.29 15.65 -11.21
C GLN A 54 -9.59 17.13 -10.89
N THR A 55 -10.84 17.52 -10.81
CA THR A 55 -11.23 18.92 -10.51
C THR A 55 -10.92 19.28 -9.06
N LYS A 56 -10.87 18.29 -8.17
CA LYS A 56 -10.54 18.45 -6.75
C LYS A 56 -9.03 18.40 -6.48
N ILE A 57 -8.24 17.92 -7.42
CA ILE A 57 -6.79 17.77 -7.28
C ILE A 57 -6.11 19.03 -7.84
N LYS A 58 -5.61 19.91 -6.96
CA LYS A 58 -4.93 21.16 -7.34
C LYS A 58 -3.43 20.99 -7.53
N ARG A 59 -2.81 20.11 -6.73
CA ARG A 59 -1.39 19.79 -6.73
C ARG A 59 -1.21 18.28 -6.70
N THR A 60 -0.23 17.78 -7.41
CA THR A 60 0.06 16.35 -7.52
C THR A 60 1.50 16.06 -7.14
N LEU A 61 1.84 14.80 -6.96
CA LEU A 61 3.22 14.37 -6.80
C LEU A 61 4.12 14.90 -7.94
N ASN A 62 3.58 14.97 -9.17
CA ASN A 62 4.29 15.51 -10.32
C ASN A 62 4.69 16.99 -10.12
N ASP A 63 3.84 17.81 -9.51
CA ASP A 63 4.18 19.21 -9.22
C ASP A 63 5.36 19.30 -8.25
N TYR A 64 5.39 18.45 -7.23
CA TYR A 64 6.52 18.38 -6.31
C TYR A 64 7.80 17.92 -7.02
N LEU A 65 7.73 16.85 -7.83
CA LEU A 65 8.88 16.33 -8.58
C LEU A 65 9.47 17.34 -9.56
N TRP A 66 8.65 18.31 -10.04
CA TRP A 66 9.06 19.42 -10.89
C TRP A 66 9.41 20.68 -10.10
N ASN A 67 9.53 20.62 -8.76
CA ASN A 67 9.83 21.74 -7.87
C ASN A 67 8.83 22.92 -8.00
N ARG A 68 7.55 22.65 -8.28
CA ARG A 68 6.49 23.67 -8.39
C ARG A 68 5.80 23.93 -7.04
N CYS A 69 5.95 23.05 -6.07
CA CYS A 69 5.35 23.14 -4.73
C CYS A 69 6.11 22.29 -3.72
N GLY A 70 5.81 22.44 -2.44
CA GLY A 70 6.22 21.51 -1.39
C GLY A 70 5.44 20.21 -1.48
N VAL A 71 6.02 19.10 -0.99
CA VAL A 71 5.33 17.79 -1.03
C VAL A 71 4.09 17.77 -0.15
N GLU A 72 4.07 18.52 0.94
CA GLU A 72 2.92 18.68 1.85
C GLU A 72 1.71 19.33 1.17
N GLU A 73 1.93 20.18 0.15
CA GLU A 73 0.86 20.80 -0.62
C GLU A 73 0.14 19.81 -1.56
N THR A 74 0.73 18.64 -1.78
CA THR A 74 0.16 17.56 -2.60
C THR A 74 -0.66 16.57 -1.80
N ALA A 75 -0.74 16.74 -0.47
CA ALA A 75 -1.45 15.84 0.44
C ALA A 75 -2.89 16.29 0.66
N TYR A 76 -3.83 15.40 0.43
CA TYR A 76 -5.28 15.63 0.63
C TYR A 76 -5.78 14.79 1.79
N ASP A 77 -6.49 15.41 2.74
CA ASP A 77 -7.24 14.65 3.77
C ASP A 77 -8.45 13.97 3.10
N VAL A 78 -8.36 12.66 2.98
CA VAL A 78 -9.40 11.80 2.41
C VAL A 78 -9.99 10.86 3.47
N THR A 79 -9.92 11.26 4.73
CA THR A 79 -10.36 10.45 5.86
C THR A 79 -11.84 10.10 5.77
N PRO A 80 -12.20 8.81 5.65
CA PRO A 80 -13.60 8.40 5.70
C PRO A 80 -14.21 8.64 7.08
N PRO A 81 -15.52 8.92 7.16
CA PRO A 81 -16.22 9.14 8.45
C PRO A 81 -16.03 7.99 9.44
N GLU A 82 -16.01 6.75 8.97
CA GLU A 82 -15.82 5.54 9.78
C GLU A 82 -14.45 5.50 10.46
N VAL A 83 -13.40 5.93 9.73
CA VAL A 83 -12.02 6.03 10.24
C VAL A 83 -11.91 7.17 11.23
N SER A 84 -12.54 8.32 10.92
CA SER A 84 -12.52 9.51 11.77
C SER A 84 -13.14 9.26 13.15
N LYS A 85 -14.17 8.42 13.24
CA LYS A 85 -14.79 8.00 14.52
C LYS A 85 -13.80 7.38 15.49
N ASN A 86 -12.77 6.71 14.97
CA ASN A 86 -11.71 6.08 15.73
C ASN A 86 -10.46 6.97 15.86
N GLN A 87 -10.57 8.28 15.57
CA GLN A 87 -9.47 9.25 15.58
C GLN A 87 -8.38 8.97 14.55
N GLY A 88 -8.60 8.06 13.62
CA GLY A 88 -7.69 7.80 12.50
C GLY A 88 -7.73 8.91 11.46
N LYS A 89 -6.66 9.00 10.68
CA LYS A 89 -6.53 9.95 9.56
C LYS A 89 -5.96 9.26 8.34
N VAL A 90 -6.46 9.65 7.16
CA VAL A 90 -5.94 9.18 5.87
C VAL A 90 -5.62 10.37 4.98
N PHE A 91 -4.38 10.44 4.52
CA PHE A 91 -3.90 11.44 3.57
C PHE A 91 -3.52 10.76 2.26
N LEU A 92 -3.99 11.30 1.15
CA LEU A 92 -3.65 10.81 -0.18
C LEU A 92 -2.79 11.82 -0.92
N ILE A 93 -1.70 11.36 -1.49
CA ILE A 93 -0.80 12.11 -2.36
C ILE A 93 -0.94 11.53 -3.77
N PRO A 94 -1.79 12.10 -4.64
CA PRO A 94 -2.06 11.56 -5.96
C PRO A 94 -0.98 11.95 -6.97
N SER A 95 -0.78 11.11 -7.97
CA SER A 95 -0.07 11.46 -9.20
C SER A 95 -1.00 12.09 -10.24
N SER A 96 -0.41 12.80 -11.21
CA SER A 96 -1.16 13.53 -12.23
C SER A 96 -1.71 12.60 -13.31
N MET A 97 -2.98 12.79 -13.70
CA MET A 97 -3.60 12.16 -14.87
C MET A 97 -3.40 12.98 -16.16
N ASN A 98 -2.70 14.11 -16.10
CA ASN A 98 -2.45 14.94 -17.27
C ASN A 98 -1.47 14.25 -18.22
N ILE A 99 -1.89 14.01 -19.46
CA ILE A 99 -1.09 13.32 -20.50
C ILE A 99 0.24 14.03 -20.73
N GLY A 100 0.27 15.37 -20.70
CA GLY A 100 1.50 16.17 -20.85
C GLY A 100 2.49 15.91 -19.72
N GLU A 101 2.03 15.84 -18.48
CA GLU A 101 2.85 15.55 -17.30
C GLU A 101 3.39 14.10 -17.35
N ILE A 102 2.54 13.14 -17.66
CA ILE A 102 2.93 11.73 -17.82
C ILE A 102 3.97 11.61 -18.95
N SER A 103 3.70 12.19 -20.12
CA SER A 103 4.62 12.15 -21.27
C SER A 103 5.96 12.81 -20.96
N ARG A 104 5.97 13.88 -20.17
CA ARG A 104 7.19 14.55 -19.76
C ARG A 104 8.03 13.65 -18.85
N ILE A 105 7.44 13.03 -17.85
CA ILE A 105 8.14 12.10 -16.96
C ILE A 105 8.72 10.91 -17.74
N LEU A 106 7.96 10.36 -18.68
CA LEU A 106 8.46 9.25 -19.51
C LEU A 106 9.65 9.63 -20.38
N ARG A 107 9.74 10.88 -20.84
CA ARG A 107 10.85 11.35 -21.70
C ARG A 107 12.06 11.85 -20.92
N GLU A 108 11.81 12.62 -19.87
CA GLU A 108 12.85 13.37 -19.14
C GLU A 108 13.26 12.68 -17.83
N GLY A 109 12.45 11.73 -17.35
CA GLY A 109 12.61 11.16 -16.02
C GLY A 109 12.39 12.20 -14.92
N TYR A 110 12.75 11.89 -13.71
CA TYR A 110 12.77 12.81 -12.58
C TYR A 110 13.83 12.39 -11.55
N ASN A 111 14.15 13.28 -10.63
CA ASN A 111 15.14 13.01 -9.60
C ASN A 111 14.56 12.09 -8.51
N VAL A 112 14.95 10.82 -8.51
CA VAL A 112 14.52 9.80 -7.54
C VAL A 112 14.93 10.15 -6.10
N ALA A 113 16.04 10.88 -5.90
CA ALA A 113 16.43 11.35 -4.58
C ALA A 113 15.44 12.38 -4.01
N LEU A 114 14.80 13.19 -4.86
CA LEU A 114 13.75 14.12 -4.47
C LEU A 114 12.54 13.37 -3.92
N LEU A 115 12.16 12.24 -4.54
CA LEU A 115 11.07 11.38 -4.07
C LEU A 115 11.33 10.87 -2.64
N ASN A 116 12.55 10.39 -2.37
CA ASN A 116 12.94 9.94 -1.01
C ASN A 116 12.85 11.08 0.03
N ASN A 117 13.28 12.28 -0.34
CA ASN A 117 13.14 13.45 0.53
C ASN A 117 11.67 13.80 0.79
N GLY A 118 10.83 13.68 -0.24
CA GLY A 118 9.38 13.85 -0.13
C GLY A 118 8.75 12.88 0.88
N PHE A 119 9.12 11.60 0.84
CA PHE A 119 8.61 10.61 1.80
C PHE A 119 8.93 10.98 3.24
N LYS A 120 10.18 11.34 3.52
CA LYS A 120 10.61 11.78 4.86
C LYS A 120 9.88 13.01 5.33
N LYS A 121 9.69 13.98 4.44
CA LYS A 121 8.99 15.23 4.74
C LYS A 121 7.50 15.01 5.01
N LEU A 122 6.83 14.17 4.22
CA LEU A 122 5.43 13.78 4.45
C LEU A 122 5.25 13.10 5.81
N VAL A 123 6.12 12.15 6.13
CA VAL A 123 6.08 11.45 7.42
C VAL A 123 6.18 12.44 8.57
N SER A 124 7.10 13.40 8.52
CA SER A 124 7.29 14.37 9.61
C SER A 124 6.22 15.45 9.65
N SER A 125 5.85 16.03 8.50
CA SER A 125 4.92 17.19 8.45
C SER A 125 3.46 16.79 8.72
N LEU A 126 3.07 15.58 8.34
CA LEU A 126 1.72 15.06 8.59
C LEU A 126 1.66 14.16 9.84
N GLU A 127 2.77 14.00 10.57
CA GLU A 127 2.87 13.14 11.76
C GLU A 127 2.35 11.72 11.50
N LEU A 128 2.77 11.13 10.37
CA LEU A 128 2.26 9.83 9.95
C LEU A 128 2.83 8.69 10.82
N ASP A 129 1.96 7.77 11.22
CA ASP A 129 2.35 6.47 11.78
C ASP A 129 2.79 5.50 10.68
N TYR A 130 2.09 5.54 9.55
CA TYR A 130 2.38 4.73 8.37
C TYR A 130 2.34 5.56 7.09
N LEU A 131 3.30 5.31 6.18
CA LEU A 131 3.27 5.77 4.80
C LEU A 131 3.20 4.55 3.87
N PHE A 132 2.09 4.39 3.15
CA PHE A 132 1.93 3.39 2.11
C PHE A 132 2.37 3.97 0.76
N ILE A 133 3.24 3.26 0.05
CA ILE A 133 3.70 3.61 -1.28
C ILE A 133 3.07 2.63 -2.27
N ASP A 134 2.14 3.13 -3.10
CA ASP A 134 1.59 2.37 -4.23
C ASP A 134 2.54 2.49 -5.41
N THR A 135 3.36 1.46 -5.66
CA THR A 135 4.46 1.53 -6.61
C THR A 135 4.01 1.25 -8.05
N HIS A 136 4.83 1.65 -9.03
CA HIS A 136 4.67 1.17 -10.39
C HIS A 136 4.97 -0.34 -10.47
N PRO A 137 4.25 -1.12 -11.30
CA PRO A 137 4.56 -2.54 -11.49
C PRO A 137 5.91 -2.75 -12.20
N GLY A 138 6.56 -3.88 -11.92
CA GLY A 138 7.86 -4.21 -12.48
C GLY A 138 9.04 -3.63 -11.69
N ILE A 139 10.26 -3.95 -12.11
CA ILE A 139 11.48 -3.53 -11.42
C ILE A 139 12.11 -2.39 -12.20
N ASN A 140 12.01 -1.19 -11.66
CA ASN A 140 12.62 0.03 -12.14
C ASN A 140 13.36 0.76 -11.00
N GLU A 141 14.00 1.87 -11.29
CA GLU A 141 14.76 2.64 -10.30
C GLU A 141 13.90 3.14 -9.13
N GLU A 142 12.68 3.59 -9.40
CA GLU A 142 11.72 4.07 -8.41
C GLU A 142 11.25 2.95 -7.48
N THR A 143 11.01 1.77 -8.07
CA THR A 143 10.66 0.57 -7.31
C THR A 143 11.82 0.15 -6.40
N LEU A 144 13.04 0.15 -6.91
CA LEU A 144 14.24 -0.18 -6.12
C LEU A 144 14.42 0.79 -4.95
N LEU A 145 14.22 2.09 -5.17
CA LEU A 145 14.23 3.07 -4.09
C LEU A 145 13.14 2.75 -3.06
N SER A 146 11.89 2.61 -3.49
CA SER A 146 10.75 2.35 -2.61
C SER A 146 10.97 1.10 -1.77
N VAL A 147 11.49 0.03 -2.39
CA VAL A 147 11.82 -1.23 -1.70
C VAL A 147 12.94 -1.01 -0.68
N THR A 148 14.00 -0.27 -1.05
CA THR A 148 15.18 -0.05 -0.18
C THR A 148 14.83 0.72 1.09
N ILE A 149 13.92 1.70 1.00
CA ILE A 149 13.56 2.55 2.15
C ILE A 149 12.44 1.96 3.01
N SER A 150 11.83 0.86 2.56
CA SER A 150 10.66 0.27 3.22
C SER A 150 11.02 -0.53 4.47
N ASN A 151 10.25 -0.32 5.52
CA ASN A 151 10.24 -1.21 6.68
C ASN A 151 9.53 -2.53 6.37
N ILE A 152 8.52 -2.46 5.50
CA ILE A 152 7.70 -3.60 5.08
C ILE A 152 7.48 -3.52 3.58
N LEU A 153 7.76 -4.61 2.87
CA LEU A 153 7.41 -4.79 1.48
C LEU A 153 6.25 -5.78 1.38
N LEU A 154 5.12 -5.34 0.86
CA LEU A 154 3.96 -6.16 0.57
C LEU A 154 3.90 -6.43 -0.93
N ILE A 155 4.14 -7.66 -1.36
CA ILE A 155 4.09 -8.06 -2.76
C ILE A 155 2.75 -8.69 -3.09
N ILE A 156 2.05 -8.13 -4.07
CA ILE A 156 0.77 -8.64 -4.57
C ILE A 156 1.04 -9.49 -5.81
N LEU A 157 0.56 -10.73 -5.80
CA LEU A 157 0.66 -11.64 -6.94
C LEU A 157 -0.67 -12.35 -7.21
N ARG A 158 -0.86 -12.82 -8.45
CA ARG A 158 -1.95 -13.71 -8.82
C ARG A 158 -1.45 -15.15 -8.91
N PRO A 159 -2.31 -16.15 -8.77
CA PRO A 159 -1.93 -17.55 -8.86
C PRO A 159 -1.76 -18.00 -10.32
N ASP A 160 -0.91 -17.34 -11.09
CA ASP A 160 -0.56 -17.69 -12.46
C ASP A 160 0.98 -17.79 -12.66
N ARG A 161 1.40 -18.56 -13.66
CA ARG A 161 2.83 -18.86 -13.90
C ARG A 161 3.69 -17.63 -14.10
N GLN A 162 3.18 -16.60 -14.77
CA GLN A 162 3.95 -15.40 -15.07
C GLN A 162 4.15 -14.55 -13.81
N ASP A 163 3.10 -14.38 -13.00
CA ASP A 163 3.21 -13.68 -11.72
C ASP A 163 4.12 -14.45 -10.75
N PHE A 164 4.07 -15.80 -10.76
CA PHE A 164 4.99 -16.61 -9.95
C PHE A 164 6.46 -16.38 -10.34
N GLN A 165 6.80 -16.38 -11.62
CA GLN A 165 8.17 -16.14 -12.07
C GLN A 165 8.64 -14.73 -11.72
N GLY A 166 7.79 -13.73 -11.98
CA GLY A 166 8.12 -12.32 -11.69
C GLY A 166 8.22 -12.04 -10.20
N THR A 167 7.37 -12.65 -9.39
CA THR A 167 7.43 -12.54 -7.93
C THR A 167 8.73 -13.13 -7.38
N ALA A 168 9.23 -14.25 -7.95
CA ALA A 168 10.52 -14.82 -7.55
C ALA A 168 11.66 -13.78 -7.71
N VAL A 169 11.69 -13.10 -8.85
CA VAL A 169 12.68 -12.03 -9.09
C VAL A 169 12.53 -10.91 -8.08
N THR A 170 11.30 -10.46 -7.80
CA THR A 170 11.04 -9.38 -6.83
C THR A 170 11.46 -9.77 -5.41
N VAL A 171 11.19 -11.01 -5.00
CA VAL A 171 11.58 -11.55 -3.68
C VAL A 171 13.11 -11.59 -3.56
N ASP A 172 13.81 -12.03 -4.60
CA ASP A 172 15.28 -12.08 -4.61
C ASP A 172 15.90 -10.68 -4.54
N VAL A 173 15.33 -9.71 -5.26
CA VAL A 173 15.74 -8.30 -5.19
C VAL A 173 15.51 -7.76 -3.78
N ALA A 174 14.34 -7.98 -3.19
CA ALA A 174 14.01 -7.54 -1.84
C ALA A 174 14.98 -8.09 -0.79
N ARG A 175 15.38 -9.36 -0.93
CA ARG A 175 16.39 -10.00 -0.06
C ARG A 175 17.78 -9.38 -0.21
N LYS A 176 18.20 -9.14 -1.45
CA LYS A 176 19.49 -8.47 -1.74
C LYS A 176 19.52 -7.04 -1.20
N LEU A 177 18.38 -6.36 -1.16
CA LEU A 177 18.24 -5.02 -0.58
C LEU A 177 18.04 -5.04 0.94
N ASN A 178 18.04 -6.23 1.58
CA ASN A 178 17.89 -6.41 3.02
C ASN A 178 16.59 -5.79 3.57
N VAL A 179 15.47 -5.93 2.86
CA VAL A 179 14.17 -5.47 3.35
C VAL A 179 13.84 -6.15 4.67
N ALA A 180 13.52 -5.36 5.69
CA ALA A 180 13.35 -5.86 7.05
C ALA A 180 12.19 -6.84 7.20
N LYS A 181 11.09 -6.62 6.48
CA LYS A 181 9.91 -7.49 6.50
C LYS A 181 9.32 -7.63 5.10
N LEU A 182 9.25 -8.87 4.62
CA LEU A 182 8.66 -9.24 3.34
C LEU A 182 7.37 -10.02 3.58
N LEU A 183 6.27 -9.54 3.00
CA LEU A 183 4.95 -10.14 3.07
C LEU A 183 4.40 -10.37 1.66
N LEU A 184 3.68 -11.47 1.46
CA LEU A 184 3.02 -11.79 0.20
C LEU A 184 1.50 -11.74 0.36
N VAL A 185 0.81 -11.27 -0.67
CA VAL A 185 -0.65 -11.36 -0.79
C VAL A 185 -0.99 -12.00 -2.10
N VAL A 186 -1.66 -13.15 -2.05
CA VAL A 186 -2.15 -13.82 -3.26
C VAL A 186 -3.54 -13.30 -3.55
N ASN A 187 -3.70 -12.55 -4.64
CA ASN A 187 -4.95 -11.91 -5.01
C ASN A 187 -5.58 -12.58 -6.23
N ARG A 188 -6.89 -12.37 -6.40
CA ARG A 188 -7.68 -12.93 -7.51
C ARG A 188 -7.61 -14.45 -7.61
N VAL A 189 -7.58 -15.13 -6.47
CA VAL A 189 -7.58 -16.60 -6.43
C VAL A 189 -8.94 -17.12 -6.92
N PRO A 190 -8.98 -17.98 -7.94
CA PRO A 190 -10.24 -18.61 -8.37
C PRO A 190 -10.89 -19.38 -7.22
N GLN A 191 -12.21 -19.23 -7.07
CA GLN A 191 -12.98 -19.82 -5.95
C GLN A 191 -12.86 -21.35 -5.84
N LYS A 192 -12.52 -22.04 -6.93
CA LYS A 192 -12.30 -23.49 -6.95
C LYS A 192 -11.00 -23.95 -6.26
N PHE A 193 -10.08 -23.04 -5.94
CA PHE A 193 -8.83 -23.38 -5.28
C PHE A 193 -9.00 -23.34 -3.76
N ASP A 194 -8.43 -24.34 -3.10
CA ASP A 194 -8.35 -24.32 -1.64
C ASP A 194 -7.35 -23.24 -1.16
N ILE A 195 -7.85 -22.31 -0.36
CA ILE A 195 -7.10 -21.13 0.13
C ILE A 195 -5.86 -21.57 0.92
N ASN A 196 -5.98 -22.61 1.75
CA ASN A 196 -4.89 -23.10 2.58
C ASN A 196 -3.78 -23.73 1.72
N SER A 197 -4.16 -24.51 0.71
CA SER A 197 -3.23 -25.10 -0.26
C SER A 197 -2.49 -24.02 -1.05
N VAL A 198 -3.18 -22.96 -1.50
CA VAL A 198 -2.56 -21.83 -2.19
C VAL A 198 -1.58 -21.11 -1.27
N ARG A 199 -1.97 -20.82 -0.02
CA ARG A 199 -1.10 -20.21 0.99
C ARG A 199 0.18 -21.01 1.17
N GLN A 200 0.05 -22.29 1.48
CA GLN A 200 1.18 -23.19 1.73
C GLN A 200 2.11 -23.30 0.53
N GLN A 201 1.55 -23.43 -0.68
CA GLN A 201 2.34 -23.50 -1.92
C GLN A 201 3.18 -22.24 -2.10
N VAL A 202 2.59 -21.05 -1.91
CA VAL A 202 3.28 -19.77 -2.09
C VAL A 202 4.32 -19.56 -1.00
N GLU A 203 4.01 -19.86 0.27
CA GLU A 203 4.97 -19.79 1.37
C GLU A 203 6.18 -20.70 1.16
N THR A 204 5.93 -21.93 0.73
CA THR A 204 7.01 -22.90 0.43
C THR A 204 7.84 -22.43 -0.77
N THR A 205 7.19 -21.95 -1.84
CA THR A 205 7.88 -21.54 -3.07
C THR A 205 8.84 -20.39 -2.83
N TYR A 206 8.42 -19.39 -2.02
CA TYR A 206 9.22 -18.18 -1.82
C TYR A 206 9.92 -18.13 -0.46
N ASN A 207 9.68 -19.11 0.42
CA ASN A 207 10.14 -19.07 1.81
C ASN A 207 9.84 -17.69 2.46
N ALA A 208 8.59 -17.21 2.32
CA ALA A 208 8.13 -15.92 2.79
C ALA A 208 6.69 -16.00 3.30
N THR A 209 6.34 -15.16 4.26
CA THR A 209 5.01 -15.16 4.88
C THR A 209 3.94 -14.67 3.92
N VAL A 210 2.86 -15.44 3.73
CA VAL A 210 1.64 -15.02 3.05
C VAL A 210 0.71 -14.35 4.05
N ALA A 211 0.63 -13.03 4.00
CA ALA A 211 -0.20 -12.22 4.90
C ALA A 211 -1.70 -12.36 4.60
N GLY A 212 -2.07 -12.64 3.35
CA GLY A 212 -3.46 -12.82 2.96
C GLY A 212 -3.63 -13.56 1.64
N VAL A 213 -4.77 -14.22 1.49
CA VAL A 213 -5.20 -14.87 0.24
C VAL A 213 -6.60 -14.36 -0.09
N LEU A 214 -6.71 -13.58 -1.17
CA LEU A 214 -7.93 -12.89 -1.57
C LEU A 214 -8.55 -13.59 -2.78
N PRO A 215 -9.63 -14.35 -2.60
CA PRO A 215 -10.35 -14.96 -3.71
C PRO A 215 -10.97 -13.93 -4.65
N ASN A 216 -11.30 -14.36 -5.87
CA ASN A 216 -12.15 -13.55 -6.75
C ASN A 216 -13.48 -13.27 -6.07
N CYS A 217 -13.90 -12.01 -6.14
CA CYS A 217 -15.09 -11.50 -5.48
C CYS A 217 -15.87 -10.64 -6.48
N GLU A 218 -17.12 -11.00 -6.71
CA GLU A 218 -18.01 -10.30 -7.66
C GLU A 218 -18.30 -8.89 -7.15
N GLU A 219 -18.57 -8.73 -5.86
CA GLU A 219 -18.84 -7.42 -5.23
C GLU A 219 -17.65 -6.46 -5.38
N MET A 220 -16.42 -6.97 -5.33
CA MET A 220 -15.22 -6.16 -5.60
C MET A 220 -15.17 -5.70 -7.07
N MET A 221 -15.60 -6.54 -8.01
CA MET A 221 -15.66 -6.19 -9.42
C MET A 221 -16.82 -5.20 -9.69
N GLU A 222 -17.96 -5.37 -9.05
CA GLU A 222 -19.11 -4.47 -9.15
C GLU A 222 -18.81 -3.05 -8.65
N LEU A 223 -17.96 -2.92 -7.63
CA LEU A 223 -17.50 -1.61 -7.16
C LEU A 223 -16.63 -0.86 -8.18
N GLN A 224 -16.06 -1.53 -9.18
CA GLN A 224 -15.24 -0.90 -10.24
C GLN A 224 -14.19 0.09 -9.71
N SER A 225 -13.60 -0.19 -8.57
CA SER A 225 -12.65 0.70 -7.85
C SER A 225 -13.21 2.09 -7.48
N SER A 226 -14.52 2.23 -7.35
CA SER A 226 -15.18 3.50 -7.04
C SER A 226 -15.37 3.77 -5.55
N ASP A 227 -15.03 2.81 -4.69
CA ASP A 227 -15.22 2.90 -3.23
C ASP A 227 -14.25 1.97 -2.48
N LEU A 228 -14.15 2.18 -1.18
CA LEU A 228 -13.37 1.40 -0.23
C LEU A 228 -14.13 0.15 0.20
N PHE A 229 -13.77 -1.00 -0.36
CA PHE A 229 -14.46 -2.26 -0.15
C PHE A 229 -14.62 -2.63 1.33
N CYS A 230 -13.55 -2.46 2.13
CA CYS A 230 -13.59 -2.80 3.56
C CYS A 230 -14.55 -1.96 4.38
N LEU A 231 -14.85 -0.74 3.95
CA LEU A 231 -15.83 0.13 4.60
C LEU A 231 -17.25 -0.17 4.11
N ARG A 232 -17.39 -0.45 2.82
CA ARG A 232 -18.68 -0.77 2.20
C ARG A 232 -19.22 -2.12 2.66
N TYR A 233 -18.33 -3.12 2.80
CA TYR A 233 -18.68 -4.50 3.18
C TYR A 233 -17.82 -4.98 4.37
N PRO A 234 -18.01 -4.41 5.57
CA PRO A 234 -17.10 -4.66 6.70
C PRO A 234 -17.06 -6.11 7.17
N ASP A 235 -18.18 -6.84 7.04
CA ASP A 235 -18.31 -8.24 7.50
C ASP A 235 -17.96 -9.27 6.41
N HIS A 236 -17.67 -8.81 5.20
CA HIS A 236 -17.32 -9.68 4.07
C HIS A 236 -16.01 -10.42 4.32
N TYR A 237 -15.87 -11.64 3.76
CA TYR A 237 -14.66 -12.45 3.96
C TYR A 237 -13.39 -11.76 3.45
N ILE A 238 -13.45 -11.03 2.34
CA ILE A 238 -12.33 -10.21 1.82
C ILE A 238 -11.91 -9.15 2.85
N SER A 239 -12.87 -8.50 3.49
CA SER A 239 -12.57 -7.48 4.51
C SER A 239 -11.94 -8.10 5.77
N LYS A 240 -12.30 -9.34 6.10
CA LYS A 240 -11.65 -10.11 7.18
C LYS A 240 -10.21 -10.46 6.80
N GLU A 241 -9.96 -10.93 5.57
CA GLU A 241 -8.61 -11.21 5.08
C GLU A 241 -7.74 -9.94 5.06
N ILE A 242 -8.30 -8.78 4.65
CA ILE A 242 -7.58 -7.51 4.67
C ILE A 242 -7.23 -7.11 6.11
N ARG A 243 -8.11 -7.33 7.09
CA ARG A 243 -7.75 -7.15 8.51
C ARG A 243 -6.60 -8.07 8.94
N GLY A 244 -6.60 -9.31 8.47
CA GLY A 244 -5.47 -10.24 8.68
C GLY A 244 -4.16 -9.72 8.11
N ILE A 245 -4.18 -9.12 6.90
CA ILE A 245 -3.00 -8.47 6.33
C ILE A 245 -2.53 -7.31 7.21
N VAL A 246 -3.45 -6.49 7.73
CA VAL A 246 -3.11 -5.40 8.65
C VAL A 246 -2.50 -5.92 9.94
N ASP A 247 -2.97 -7.04 10.49
CA ASP A 247 -2.38 -7.66 11.69
C ASP A 247 -0.91 -8.09 11.46
N HIS A 248 -0.56 -8.47 10.22
CA HIS A 248 0.83 -8.71 9.85
C HIS A 248 1.66 -7.43 9.71
N ILE A 249 1.06 -6.31 9.32
CA ILE A 249 1.73 -5.01 9.17
C ILE A 249 1.84 -4.30 10.53
N TYR A 250 0.76 -4.31 11.30
CA TYR A 250 0.63 -3.64 12.58
C TYR A 250 1.15 -4.53 13.72
N GLU A 251 2.34 -4.21 14.19
CA GLU A 251 2.82 -4.77 15.46
C GLU A 251 2.15 -4.03 16.61
N LYS A 252 1.12 -4.65 17.20
CA LYS A 252 0.53 -4.11 18.43
C LYS A 252 1.65 -3.86 19.43
N PRO A 253 1.72 -2.68 20.09
CA PRO A 253 2.67 -2.47 21.17
C PRO A 253 2.47 -3.62 22.16
N LYS A 254 3.57 -4.33 22.48
CA LYS A 254 3.54 -5.36 23.52
C LYS A 254 3.01 -4.65 24.78
N THR A 255 1.78 -4.94 25.17
CA THR A 255 1.31 -4.56 26.49
C THR A 255 2.30 -5.16 27.47
N VAL A 256 3.07 -4.30 28.14
CA VAL A 256 3.91 -4.70 29.27
C VAL A 256 2.92 -5.20 30.33
N GLY A 257 2.60 -6.48 30.21
CA GLY A 257 1.73 -7.18 31.11
C GLY A 257 2.41 -7.27 32.47
N GLY A 258 1.84 -6.57 33.44
CA GLY A 258 1.89 -7.02 34.84
C GLY A 258 3.16 -6.77 35.64
N LEU A 259 3.48 -5.49 35.89
CA LEU A 259 4.04 -5.15 37.21
C LEU A 259 2.89 -4.62 38.09
N LYS A 260 1.94 -5.48 38.39
CA LYS A 260 1.06 -5.33 39.56
C LYS A 260 1.47 -6.30 40.62
N LYS A 261 1.81 -5.69 41.80
CA LYS A 261 1.98 -6.31 43.12
C LYS A 261 3.33 -6.98 43.42
N LEU A 262 4.25 -6.20 43.90
CA LEU A 262 5.23 -6.64 44.90
C LEU A 262 5.66 -5.42 45.76
N PHE A 263 4.70 -4.75 46.39
CA PHE A 263 4.89 -3.97 47.63
C PHE A 263 3.55 -3.92 48.36
N GLY A 264 3.31 -5.01 49.04
CA GLY A 264 2.33 -5.10 50.08
C GLY A 264 3.03 -5.70 51.27
N ARG A 265 3.56 -4.83 52.12
CA ARG A 265 3.59 -4.96 53.58
C ARG A 265 4.23 -3.71 54.17
#